data_cddf1204ded17afe34f67124eaee48ea
#
_entry.id   cddf1204ded17afe34f67124eaee48ea
#
_cell.length_a   1.000
_cell.length_b   1.000
_cell.length_c   1.000
_cell.angle_alpha   90.00
_cell.angle_beta   90.00
_cell.angle_gamma   90.00
#
_symmetry.space_group_name_H-M   'P 1'
#
loop_
_entity.id
_entity.type
_entity.pdbx_description
1 polymer ?
#
loop_
_entity_poly.entity_id
_entity_poly.type
_entity_poly.pdbx_seq_one_letter_code
_entity_poly.pdbx_strand_id
1 'polypeptide(L)'
;MVGLGRMGAGLTRRLLKDGHRVVAFDRSPETVAAVAADGAEPAGTLEELRDKLEAPRTVWVMVPSGAPTQEAVDRVSGLLDPGDVLIDGGNSNFHNSAARARALEEKGVSLLDVGTSGGVWGQKEGFCLMVGGPADAFARAEPAFRALAPEGGYAHVGPSGAGHYVKMVHNGIEYGLLQAYAEGFEILHASDYDLDLRQVAELWRHGSVVRSWLLDLTASAYAKDPELAGFSGWVEDSGEGRWTVEEALAKDVPAPVINLSLIMRLRSRVEDSYAGRLISALRNEFGGHPVHTTGVPR
;
A
#
# COMPACT_ATOMS: atom_id res chain seq x y z
N MET A 1 11.69 -14.98 4.65
CA MET A 1 10.53 -14.28 4.07
C MET A 1 9.28 -15.13 4.26
N VAL A 2 8.24 -14.57 4.83
CA VAL A 2 6.94 -15.23 5.07
C VAL A 2 5.87 -14.47 4.28
N GLY A 3 5.21 -15.13 3.34
CA GLY A 3 4.31 -14.51 2.38
C GLY A 3 5.05 -14.08 1.10
N LEU A 4 4.72 -14.75 0.00
CA LEU A 4 5.38 -14.61 -1.30
C LEU A 4 4.43 -14.14 -2.40
N GLY A 5 3.42 -13.37 -2.02
CA GLY A 5 2.59 -12.65 -2.98
C GLY A 5 3.43 -11.66 -3.81
N ARG A 6 2.78 -10.85 -4.64
CA ARG A 6 3.47 -9.90 -5.57
C ARG A 6 4.60 -9.11 -4.89
N MET A 7 4.36 -8.59 -3.70
CA MET A 7 5.36 -7.80 -2.96
C MET A 7 6.44 -8.68 -2.35
N GLY A 8 6.09 -9.73 -1.60
CA GLY A 8 7.06 -10.61 -0.93
C GLY A 8 7.99 -11.33 -1.90
N ALA A 9 7.48 -11.80 -3.04
CA ALA A 9 8.32 -12.37 -4.10
C ALA A 9 9.28 -11.33 -4.70
N GLY A 10 8.80 -10.09 -4.92
CA GLY A 10 9.62 -8.99 -5.42
C GLY A 10 10.76 -8.63 -4.45
N LEU A 11 10.46 -8.52 -3.15
CA LEU A 11 11.45 -8.31 -2.09
C LEU A 11 12.47 -9.47 -2.05
N THR A 12 12.01 -10.71 -2.09
CA THR A 12 12.86 -11.91 -2.09
C THR A 12 13.86 -11.87 -3.24
N ARG A 13 13.40 -11.66 -4.47
CA ARG A 13 14.26 -11.59 -5.66
C ARG A 13 15.31 -10.49 -5.57
N ARG A 14 14.93 -9.35 -5.01
CA ARG A 14 15.83 -8.22 -4.86
C ARG A 14 16.92 -8.50 -3.82
N LEU A 15 16.56 -9.10 -2.68
CA LEU A 15 17.52 -9.58 -1.67
C LEU A 15 18.51 -10.60 -2.25
N LEU A 16 18.00 -11.59 -3.00
CA LEU A 16 18.85 -12.59 -3.66
C LEU A 16 19.81 -11.97 -4.66
N LYS A 17 19.35 -10.98 -5.45
CA LYS A 17 20.17 -10.26 -6.42
C LYS A 17 21.33 -9.50 -5.76
N ASP A 18 21.14 -9.01 -4.54
CA ASP A 18 22.17 -8.33 -3.74
C ASP A 18 23.03 -9.29 -2.91
N GLY A 19 22.87 -10.61 -3.11
CA GLY A 19 23.70 -11.64 -2.47
C GLY A 19 23.23 -12.09 -1.09
N HIS A 20 22.04 -11.66 -0.65
CA HIS A 20 21.46 -12.16 0.60
C HIS A 20 20.99 -13.61 0.46
N ARG A 21 21.20 -14.40 1.49
CA ARG A 21 20.57 -15.71 1.65
C ARG A 21 19.14 -15.50 2.16
N VAL A 22 18.16 -16.07 1.46
CA VAL A 22 16.73 -15.92 1.81
C VAL A 22 16.10 -17.30 1.93
N VAL A 23 15.56 -17.61 3.11
CA VAL A 23 14.66 -18.75 3.32
C VAL A 23 13.22 -18.25 3.13
N ALA A 24 12.43 -18.94 2.29
CA ALA A 24 11.15 -18.49 1.83
C ALA A 24 10.02 -19.48 2.17
N PHE A 25 8.94 -18.97 2.74
CA PHE A 25 7.73 -19.71 3.08
C PHE A 25 6.48 -19.00 2.58
N ASP A 26 5.57 -19.76 2.02
CA ASP A 26 4.20 -19.36 1.72
C ASP A 26 3.26 -20.56 1.93
N ARG A 27 1.96 -20.32 2.05
CA ARG A 27 0.93 -21.36 2.11
C ARG A 27 0.75 -22.07 0.76
N SER A 28 1.12 -21.41 -0.36
CA SER A 28 1.12 -21.99 -1.71
C SER A 28 2.50 -22.55 -2.04
N PRO A 29 2.63 -23.89 -2.18
CA PRO A 29 3.89 -24.53 -2.59
C PRO A 29 4.39 -24.05 -3.96
N GLU A 30 3.48 -23.69 -4.87
CA GLU A 30 3.80 -23.20 -6.21
C GLU A 30 4.54 -21.85 -6.12
N THR A 31 4.09 -20.99 -5.21
CA THR A 31 4.73 -19.68 -4.99
C THR A 31 6.11 -19.85 -4.37
N VAL A 32 6.28 -20.79 -3.44
CA VAL A 32 7.58 -21.15 -2.86
C VAL A 32 8.52 -21.68 -3.94
N ALA A 33 8.03 -22.62 -4.78
CA ALA A 33 8.82 -23.19 -5.87
C ALA A 33 9.27 -22.13 -6.89
N ALA A 34 8.42 -21.12 -7.16
CA ALA A 34 8.76 -20.02 -8.08
C ALA A 34 9.95 -19.18 -7.58
N VAL A 35 9.98 -18.81 -6.29
CA VAL A 35 11.13 -18.05 -5.74
C VAL A 35 12.34 -18.95 -5.46
N ALA A 36 12.14 -20.25 -5.22
CA ALA A 36 13.24 -21.21 -5.11
C ALA A 36 13.99 -21.37 -6.44
N ALA A 37 13.27 -21.31 -7.57
CA ALA A 37 13.91 -21.30 -8.90
C ALA A 37 14.78 -20.05 -9.13
N ASP A 38 14.49 -18.94 -8.42
CA ASP A 38 15.28 -17.70 -8.43
C ASP A 38 16.45 -17.74 -7.41
N GLY A 39 16.59 -18.82 -6.62
CA GLY A 39 17.70 -19.04 -5.68
C GLY A 39 17.35 -18.92 -4.19
N ALA A 40 16.08 -18.73 -3.82
CA ALA A 40 15.66 -18.78 -2.43
C ALA A 40 15.69 -20.24 -1.89
N GLU A 41 15.99 -20.42 -0.62
CA GLU A 41 15.83 -21.70 0.05
C GLU A 41 14.35 -21.93 0.41
N PRO A 42 13.71 -22.99 -0.12
CA PRO A 42 12.32 -23.25 0.20
C PRO A 42 12.19 -23.78 1.64
N ALA A 43 11.10 -23.41 2.32
CA ALA A 43 10.66 -24.02 3.57
C ALA A 43 9.20 -24.47 3.45
N GLY A 44 8.91 -25.70 3.85
CA GLY A 44 7.56 -26.27 3.82
C GLY A 44 6.72 -25.87 5.06
N THR A 45 7.37 -25.48 6.15
CA THR A 45 6.73 -25.02 7.37
C THR A 45 7.46 -23.80 7.96
N LEU A 46 6.84 -23.11 8.91
CA LEU A 46 7.48 -22.00 9.62
C LEU A 46 8.59 -22.49 10.56
N GLU A 47 8.45 -23.70 11.10
CA GLU A 47 9.47 -24.38 11.90
C GLU A 47 10.72 -24.65 11.06
N GLU A 48 10.54 -25.19 9.84
CA GLU A 48 11.63 -25.41 8.91
C GLU A 48 12.30 -24.09 8.49
N LEU A 49 11.52 -23.02 8.27
CA LEU A 49 12.06 -21.69 8.01
C LEU A 49 12.95 -21.22 9.16
N ARG A 50 12.48 -21.36 10.41
CA ARG A 50 13.26 -21.00 11.60
C ARG A 50 14.53 -21.81 11.71
N ASP A 51 14.47 -23.14 11.50
CA ASP A 51 15.60 -24.06 11.65
C ASP A 51 16.69 -23.84 10.60
N LYS A 52 16.32 -23.34 9.41
CA LYS A 52 17.26 -22.97 8.34
C LYS A 52 17.94 -21.62 8.57
N LEU A 53 17.47 -20.79 9.50
CA LEU A 53 18.04 -19.48 9.79
C LEU A 53 18.99 -19.55 10.99
N GLU A 54 20.13 -18.89 10.89
CA GLU A 54 21.08 -18.73 12.00
C GLU A 54 20.61 -17.59 12.93
N ALA A 55 20.75 -17.81 14.25
CA ALA A 55 20.48 -16.77 15.23
C ALA A 55 21.63 -15.74 15.30
N PRO A 56 21.34 -14.46 15.55
CA PRO A 56 20.02 -13.86 15.68
C PRO A 56 19.31 -13.72 14.33
N ARG A 57 18.07 -14.18 14.25
CA ARG A 57 17.31 -14.28 13.01
C ARG A 57 16.63 -12.96 12.67
N THR A 58 16.43 -12.71 11.38
CA THR A 58 15.54 -11.67 10.89
C THR A 58 14.46 -12.31 10.01
N VAL A 59 13.20 -12.24 10.45
CA VAL A 59 12.07 -12.80 9.71
C VAL A 59 11.14 -11.68 9.23
N TRP A 60 10.93 -11.60 7.93
CA TRP A 60 10.05 -10.62 7.30
C TRP A 60 8.70 -11.25 6.96
N VAL A 61 7.62 -10.71 7.49
CA VAL A 61 6.23 -11.08 7.18
C VAL A 61 5.66 -10.09 6.16
N MET A 62 5.16 -10.62 5.03
CA MET A 62 4.60 -9.86 3.91
C MET A 62 3.28 -10.49 3.45
N VAL A 63 2.27 -10.38 4.30
CA VAL A 63 0.93 -10.95 4.08
C VAL A 63 -0.14 -9.85 4.11
N PRO A 64 -1.39 -10.13 3.64
CA PRO A 64 -2.46 -9.15 3.69
C PRO A 64 -2.70 -8.64 5.11
N SER A 65 -3.03 -7.34 5.24
CA SER A 65 -3.29 -6.68 6.52
C SER A 65 -4.49 -7.29 7.27
N GLY A 66 -4.57 -7.01 8.57
CA GLY A 66 -5.65 -7.50 9.43
C GLY A 66 -5.36 -8.86 10.06
N ALA A 67 -6.35 -9.75 10.08
CA ALA A 67 -6.25 -11.08 10.68
C ALA A 67 -5.08 -11.92 10.12
N PRO A 68 -4.84 -11.98 8.79
CA PRO A 68 -3.71 -12.74 8.25
C PRO A 68 -2.34 -12.29 8.79
N THR A 69 -2.14 -10.98 8.98
CA THR A 69 -0.90 -10.45 9.58
C THR A 69 -0.81 -10.84 11.05
N GLN A 70 -1.90 -10.74 11.81
CA GLN A 70 -1.92 -11.12 13.23
C GLN A 70 -1.56 -12.59 13.39
N GLU A 71 -2.21 -13.47 12.63
CA GLU A 71 -1.96 -14.92 12.65
C GLU A 71 -0.50 -15.25 12.30
N ALA A 72 0.04 -14.59 11.27
CA ALA A 72 1.43 -14.81 10.86
C ALA A 72 2.42 -14.33 11.93
N VAL A 73 2.20 -13.15 12.51
CA VAL A 73 3.03 -12.60 13.59
C VAL A 73 2.97 -13.51 14.83
N ASP A 74 1.79 -13.96 15.23
CA ASP A 74 1.64 -14.84 16.41
C ASP A 74 2.36 -16.18 16.22
N ARG A 75 2.19 -16.79 15.06
CA ARG A 75 2.85 -18.06 14.72
C ARG A 75 4.37 -17.93 14.64
N VAL A 76 4.86 -16.90 13.91
CA VAL A 76 6.30 -16.69 13.76
C VAL A 76 6.93 -16.33 15.09
N SER A 77 6.32 -15.43 15.86
CA SER A 77 6.86 -15.01 17.18
C SER A 77 6.92 -16.16 18.22
N GLY A 78 6.07 -17.16 18.07
CA GLY A 78 6.13 -18.38 18.88
C GLY A 78 7.34 -19.28 18.58
N LEU A 79 8.04 -19.04 17.48
CA LEU A 79 9.21 -19.78 17.03
C LEU A 79 10.53 -19.01 17.18
N LEU A 80 10.46 -17.72 17.51
CA LEU A 80 11.63 -16.86 17.64
C LEU A 80 12.19 -16.86 19.06
N ASP A 81 13.49 -16.66 19.17
CA ASP A 81 14.21 -16.58 20.44
C ASP A 81 14.53 -15.12 20.80
N PRO A 82 14.84 -14.82 22.09
CA PRO A 82 15.31 -13.49 22.48
C PRO A 82 16.51 -13.04 21.63
N GLY A 83 16.42 -11.80 21.12
CA GLY A 83 17.42 -11.23 20.23
C GLY A 83 17.10 -11.34 18.74
N ASP A 84 16.09 -12.15 18.34
CA ASP A 84 15.61 -12.19 16.96
C ASP A 84 14.83 -10.92 16.60
N VAL A 85 14.72 -10.63 15.30
CA VAL A 85 13.96 -9.52 14.74
C VAL A 85 12.82 -10.05 13.86
N LEU A 86 11.61 -9.60 14.15
CA LEU A 86 10.44 -9.79 13.31
C LEU A 86 10.12 -8.49 12.57
N ILE A 87 9.92 -8.55 11.26
CA ILE A 87 9.54 -7.41 10.43
C ILE A 87 8.10 -7.62 9.94
N ASP A 88 7.21 -6.70 10.30
CA ASP A 88 5.88 -6.57 9.68
C ASP A 88 6.00 -5.60 8.50
N GLY A 89 6.04 -6.13 7.28
CA GLY A 89 6.16 -5.34 6.04
C GLY A 89 4.84 -5.16 5.30
N GLY A 90 3.73 -5.63 5.87
CA GLY A 90 2.39 -5.42 5.32
C GLY A 90 1.89 -3.98 5.49
N ASN A 91 0.69 -3.70 4.96
CA ASN A 91 0.02 -2.42 5.20
C ASN A 91 -0.81 -2.49 6.50
N SER A 92 -0.16 -2.67 7.64
CA SER A 92 -0.83 -2.78 8.93
C SER A 92 -1.26 -1.42 9.48
N ASN A 93 -2.35 -1.42 10.26
CA ASN A 93 -2.67 -0.25 11.06
C ASN A 93 -1.60 -0.04 12.15
N PHE A 94 -1.10 1.17 12.28
CA PHE A 94 0.02 1.52 13.17
C PHE A 94 -0.26 1.25 14.65
N HIS A 95 -1.52 1.36 15.10
CA HIS A 95 -1.91 1.00 16.46
C HIS A 95 -1.67 -0.49 16.74
N ASN A 96 -2.01 -1.35 15.77
CA ASN A 96 -1.77 -2.78 15.88
C ASN A 96 -0.27 -3.09 15.90
N SER A 97 0.52 -2.38 15.09
CA SER A 97 1.99 -2.55 15.07
C SER A 97 2.62 -2.18 16.41
N ALA A 98 2.21 -1.05 17.00
CA ALA A 98 2.67 -0.66 18.33
C ALA A 98 2.25 -1.64 19.42
N ALA A 99 1.04 -2.22 19.34
CA ALA A 99 0.58 -3.24 20.27
C ALA A 99 1.37 -4.55 20.14
N ARG A 100 1.60 -5.01 18.90
CA ARG A 100 2.43 -6.20 18.62
C ARG A 100 3.86 -6.02 19.12
N ALA A 101 4.45 -4.85 18.90
CA ALA A 101 5.81 -4.57 19.36
C ALA A 101 5.95 -4.73 20.87
N ARG A 102 5.02 -4.17 21.67
CA ARG A 102 5.02 -4.34 23.12
C ARG A 102 4.93 -5.80 23.54
N ALA A 103 4.04 -6.58 22.90
CA ALA A 103 3.88 -8.00 23.22
C ALA A 103 5.12 -8.85 22.87
N LEU A 104 5.86 -8.48 21.81
CA LEU A 104 7.08 -9.18 21.43
C LEU A 104 8.27 -8.77 22.31
N GLU A 105 8.35 -7.52 22.74
CA GLU A 105 9.36 -7.02 23.66
C GLU A 105 9.40 -7.83 24.97
N GLU A 106 8.24 -8.23 25.50
CA GLU A 106 8.12 -9.11 26.69
C GLU A 106 8.80 -10.48 26.45
N LYS A 107 8.94 -10.90 25.18
CA LYS A 107 9.60 -12.16 24.78
C LYS A 107 11.07 -11.93 24.38
N GLY A 108 11.59 -10.70 24.45
CA GLY A 108 12.92 -10.34 23.99
C GLY A 108 13.08 -10.32 22.46
N VAL A 109 11.97 -10.32 21.70
CA VAL A 109 11.96 -10.24 20.23
C VAL A 109 11.64 -8.82 19.81
N SER A 110 12.45 -8.25 18.93
CA SER A 110 12.22 -6.90 18.41
C SER A 110 11.25 -6.94 17.21
N LEU A 111 10.23 -6.06 17.21
CA LEU A 111 9.40 -5.82 16.02
C LEU A 111 9.84 -4.55 15.31
N LEU A 112 10.07 -4.65 14.00
CA LEU A 112 10.13 -3.52 13.09
C LEU A 112 8.85 -3.49 12.25
N ASP A 113 8.19 -2.34 12.19
CA ASP A 113 7.08 -2.08 11.30
C ASP A 113 7.58 -1.30 10.08
N VAL A 114 7.40 -1.88 8.89
CA VAL A 114 7.99 -1.37 7.66
C VAL A 114 6.91 -1.02 6.64
N GLY A 115 6.60 0.27 6.55
CA GLY A 115 5.79 0.79 5.48
C GLY A 115 6.54 0.71 4.15
N THR A 116 6.04 -0.11 3.23
CA THR A 116 6.67 -0.35 1.92
C THR A 116 5.91 0.36 0.81
N SER A 117 6.58 1.22 0.04
CA SER A 117 6.06 1.84 -1.19
C SER A 117 6.90 1.42 -2.39
N GLY A 118 6.33 1.52 -3.61
CA GLY A 118 6.99 1.11 -4.86
C GLY A 118 6.18 0.09 -5.66
N GLY A 119 5.23 -0.60 -5.03
CA GLY A 119 4.33 -1.55 -5.69
C GLY A 119 5.07 -2.59 -6.53
N VAL A 120 4.50 -2.95 -7.67
CA VAL A 120 5.11 -3.94 -8.59
C VAL A 120 6.42 -3.48 -9.23
N TRP A 121 6.64 -2.17 -9.30
CA TRP A 121 7.85 -1.57 -9.86
C TRP A 121 9.04 -1.63 -8.90
N GLY A 122 8.77 -1.77 -7.60
CA GLY A 122 9.82 -1.84 -6.58
C GLY A 122 10.84 -2.96 -6.80
N GLN A 123 10.43 -4.07 -7.42
CA GLN A 123 11.37 -5.13 -7.79
C GLN A 123 12.46 -4.61 -8.74
N LYS A 124 12.14 -3.72 -9.67
CA LYS A 124 13.07 -3.15 -10.65
C LYS A 124 13.76 -1.90 -10.13
N GLU A 125 12.99 -0.95 -9.64
CA GLU A 125 13.46 0.40 -9.31
C GLU A 125 13.94 0.54 -7.85
N GLY A 126 13.57 -0.40 -6.98
CA GLY A 126 13.76 -0.33 -5.52
C GLY A 126 12.49 0.11 -4.80
N PHE A 127 12.44 -0.22 -3.52
CA PHE A 127 11.32 0.11 -2.64
C PHE A 127 11.66 1.31 -1.76
N CYS A 128 10.67 2.13 -1.45
CA CYS A 128 10.78 3.13 -0.40
C CYS A 128 10.31 2.49 0.91
N LEU A 129 11.20 2.48 1.94
CA LEU A 129 10.97 1.77 3.20
C LEU A 129 10.98 2.77 4.37
N MET A 130 9.85 2.88 5.04
CA MET A 130 9.64 3.71 6.24
C MET A 130 9.65 2.79 7.44
N VAL A 131 10.75 2.79 8.23
CA VAL A 131 10.97 1.78 9.27
C VAL A 131 10.73 2.37 10.65
N GLY A 132 9.80 1.79 11.40
CA GLY A 132 9.59 2.04 12.83
C GLY A 132 10.09 0.88 13.68
N GLY A 133 10.53 1.19 14.91
CA GLY A 133 10.94 0.18 15.87
C GLY A 133 12.23 0.52 16.62
N PRO A 134 12.81 -0.44 17.40
CA PRO A 134 14.05 -0.23 18.11
C PRO A 134 15.23 0.04 17.18
N ALA A 135 16.09 1.01 17.53
CA ALA A 135 17.22 1.43 16.70
C ALA A 135 18.27 0.33 16.49
N ASP A 136 18.50 -0.50 17.48
CA ASP A 136 19.42 -1.65 17.39
C ASP A 136 18.90 -2.75 16.46
N ALA A 137 17.60 -3.02 16.48
CA ALA A 137 16.94 -3.92 15.53
C ALA A 137 16.98 -3.35 14.10
N PHE A 138 16.76 -2.03 13.95
CA PHE A 138 16.93 -1.36 12.68
C PHE A 138 18.36 -1.53 12.14
N ALA A 139 19.37 -1.23 12.93
CA ALA A 139 20.78 -1.35 12.53
C ALA A 139 21.14 -2.79 12.09
N ARG A 140 20.56 -3.80 12.75
CA ARG A 140 20.73 -5.22 12.39
C ARG A 140 20.10 -5.57 11.06
N ALA A 141 18.91 -5.06 10.79
CA ALA A 141 18.18 -5.30 9.54
C ALA A 141 18.59 -4.37 8.38
N GLU A 142 19.38 -3.32 8.66
CA GLU A 142 19.78 -2.29 7.69
C GLU A 142 20.42 -2.85 6.41
N PRO A 143 21.27 -3.90 6.43
CA PRO A 143 21.78 -4.48 5.20
C PRO A 143 20.67 -4.95 4.23
N ALA A 144 19.59 -5.51 4.76
CA ALA A 144 18.44 -5.90 3.94
C ALA A 144 17.69 -4.67 3.39
N PHE A 145 17.52 -3.61 4.19
CA PHE A 145 16.90 -2.37 3.71
C PHE A 145 17.70 -1.71 2.59
N ARG A 146 19.02 -1.73 2.70
CA ARG A 146 19.95 -1.20 1.68
C ARG A 146 19.84 -1.97 0.37
N ALA A 147 19.71 -3.30 0.43
CA ALA A 147 19.51 -4.14 -0.75
C ALA A 147 18.16 -3.89 -1.45
N LEU A 148 17.13 -3.59 -0.66
CA LEU A 148 15.77 -3.41 -1.16
C LEU A 148 15.50 -2.02 -1.73
N ALA A 149 16.11 -0.98 -1.18
CA ALA A 149 15.84 0.41 -1.52
C ALA A 149 16.89 1.00 -2.49
N PRO A 150 16.55 2.01 -3.29
CA PRO A 150 17.56 2.85 -3.93
C PRO A 150 18.26 3.72 -2.89
N GLU A 151 19.33 4.40 -3.29
CA GLU A 151 20.03 5.36 -2.43
C GLU A 151 19.05 6.41 -1.86
N GLY A 152 19.06 6.59 -0.53
CA GLY A 152 18.12 7.47 0.18
C GLY A 152 16.67 6.93 0.26
N GLY A 153 16.40 5.72 -0.22
CA GLY A 153 15.04 5.15 -0.27
C GLY A 153 14.59 4.43 1.00
N TYR A 154 15.36 4.41 2.08
CA TYR A 154 14.93 3.88 3.38
C TYR A 154 15.37 4.76 4.54
N ALA A 155 14.61 4.76 5.61
CA ALA A 155 14.97 5.49 6.84
C ALA A 155 14.31 4.87 8.07
N HIS A 156 15.01 4.96 9.22
CA HIS A 156 14.41 4.78 10.54
C HIS A 156 13.64 6.05 10.89
N VAL A 157 12.31 5.99 10.87
CA VAL A 157 11.44 7.17 11.01
C VAL A 157 10.93 7.38 12.43
N GLY A 158 11.19 6.44 13.35
CA GLY A 158 10.76 6.57 14.74
C GLY A 158 10.56 5.24 15.47
N PRO A 159 9.93 5.29 16.66
CA PRO A 159 9.65 4.09 17.44
C PRO A 159 8.63 3.17 16.77
N SER A 160 8.34 2.04 17.41
CA SER A 160 7.38 1.05 16.91
C SER A 160 6.01 1.65 16.60
N GLY A 161 5.50 1.41 15.42
CA GLY A 161 4.31 1.99 14.83
C GLY A 161 4.58 3.19 13.91
N ALA A 162 5.74 3.86 14.03
CA ALA A 162 6.04 5.04 13.23
C ALA A 162 6.20 4.74 11.73
N GLY A 163 6.70 3.56 11.37
CA GLY A 163 6.85 3.15 9.97
C GLY A 163 5.50 3.05 9.26
N HIS A 164 4.56 2.32 9.85
CA HIS A 164 3.20 2.20 9.32
C HIS A 164 2.40 3.50 9.44
N TYR A 165 2.65 4.32 10.46
CA TYR A 165 2.05 5.65 10.57
C TYR A 165 2.45 6.56 9.39
N VAL A 166 3.75 6.66 9.12
CA VAL A 166 4.26 7.45 8.00
C VAL A 166 3.76 6.90 6.67
N LYS A 167 3.70 5.57 6.52
CA LYS A 167 3.14 4.92 5.31
C LYS A 167 1.65 5.20 5.15
N MET A 168 0.87 5.18 6.21
CA MET A 168 -0.55 5.53 6.19
C MET A 168 -0.76 6.95 5.66
N VAL A 169 -0.03 7.93 6.19
CA VAL A 169 -0.11 9.33 5.75
C VAL A 169 0.36 9.48 4.30
N HIS A 170 1.44 8.78 3.91
CA HIS A 170 1.88 8.70 2.51
C HIS A 170 0.73 8.27 1.58
N ASN A 171 -0.01 7.24 1.95
CA ASN A 171 -1.14 6.76 1.15
C ASN A 171 -2.31 7.75 1.15
N GLY A 172 -2.55 8.47 2.24
CA GLY A 172 -3.51 9.57 2.25
C GLY A 172 -3.16 10.67 1.25
N ILE A 173 -1.88 11.07 1.19
CA ILE A 173 -1.38 12.03 0.20
C ILE A 173 -1.54 11.47 -1.22
N GLU A 174 -1.22 10.18 -1.44
CA GLU A 174 -1.41 9.50 -2.73
C GLU A 174 -2.87 9.57 -3.19
N TYR A 175 -3.85 9.37 -2.30
CA TYR A 175 -5.28 9.51 -2.62
C TYR A 175 -5.61 10.90 -3.15
N GLY A 176 -5.12 11.95 -2.48
CA GLY A 176 -5.30 13.33 -2.91
C GLY A 176 -4.68 13.62 -4.28
N LEU A 177 -3.45 13.14 -4.51
CA LEU A 177 -2.76 13.30 -5.79
C LEU A 177 -3.47 12.58 -6.93
N LEU A 178 -3.90 11.33 -6.71
CA LEU A 178 -4.67 10.57 -7.70
C LEU A 178 -5.98 11.27 -8.06
N GLN A 179 -6.69 11.80 -7.06
CA GLN A 179 -7.95 12.51 -7.28
C GLN A 179 -7.71 13.82 -8.07
N ALA A 180 -6.67 14.58 -7.73
CA ALA A 180 -6.34 15.81 -8.45
C ALA A 180 -5.98 15.57 -9.92
N TYR A 181 -5.20 14.53 -10.21
CA TYR A 181 -4.94 14.12 -11.60
C TYR A 181 -6.21 13.68 -12.31
N ALA A 182 -7.03 12.83 -11.67
CA ALA A 182 -8.26 12.34 -12.27
C ALA A 182 -9.20 13.51 -12.67
N GLU A 183 -9.45 14.44 -11.76
CA GLU A 183 -10.28 15.63 -12.02
C GLU A 183 -9.68 16.52 -13.12
N GLY A 184 -8.37 16.78 -13.06
CA GLY A 184 -7.69 17.58 -14.08
C GLY A 184 -7.77 16.97 -15.48
N PHE A 185 -7.53 15.66 -15.62
CA PHE A 185 -7.62 14.99 -16.90
C PHE A 185 -9.09 14.82 -17.36
N GLU A 186 -10.05 14.69 -16.45
CA GLU A 186 -11.48 14.71 -16.79
C GLU A 186 -11.91 16.06 -17.37
N ILE A 187 -11.43 17.18 -16.79
CA ILE A 187 -11.68 18.53 -17.33
C ILE A 187 -11.08 18.67 -18.75
N LEU A 188 -9.86 18.18 -18.96
CA LEU A 188 -9.23 18.20 -20.31
C LEU A 188 -10.03 17.36 -21.31
N HIS A 189 -10.47 16.16 -20.89
CA HIS A 189 -11.29 15.26 -21.71
C HIS A 189 -12.64 15.88 -22.10
N ALA A 190 -13.26 16.61 -21.19
CA ALA A 190 -14.57 17.27 -21.41
C ALA A 190 -14.45 18.62 -22.12
N SER A 191 -13.25 19.07 -22.49
CA SER A 191 -13.06 20.36 -23.14
C SER A 191 -13.51 20.36 -24.61
N ASP A 192 -13.81 21.56 -25.15
CA ASP A 192 -14.14 21.74 -26.57
C ASP A 192 -12.90 21.62 -27.50
N TYR A 193 -11.72 21.38 -26.95
CA TYR A 193 -10.48 21.19 -27.72
C TYR A 193 -10.28 19.69 -27.99
N ASP A 194 -9.83 19.38 -29.21
CA ASP A 194 -9.41 18.01 -29.59
C ASP A 194 -8.00 17.74 -29.02
N LEU A 195 -7.93 17.38 -27.74
CA LEU A 195 -6.69 17.19 -27.02
C LEU A 195 -6.24 15.73 -27.01
N ASP A 196 -5.02 15.46 -27.39
CA ASP A 196 -4.36 14.20 -27.10
C ASP A 196 -3.87 14.18 -25.65
N LEU A 197 -4.66 13.52 -24.76
CA LEU A 197 -4.35 13.45 -23.32
C LEU A 197 -3.06 12.69 -23.03
N ARG A 198 -2.67 11.74 -23.87
CA ARG A 198 -1.36 11.09 -23.78
C ARG A 198 -0.25 12.10 -24.02
N GLN A 199 -0.36 12.92 -25.08
CA GLN A 199 0.63 13.97 -25.38
C GLN A 199 0.72 14.97 -24.23
N VAL A 200 -0.39 15.38 -23.64
CA VAL A 200 -0.42 16.28 -22.48
C VAL A 200 0.29 15.66 -21.28
N ALA A 201 -0.01 14.40 -20.95
CA ALA A 201 0.65 13.70 -19.86
C ALA A 201 2.16 13.59 -20.10
N GLU A 202 2.59 13.21 -21.30
CA GLU A 202 4.02 13.14 -21.66
C GLU A 202 4.70 14.52 -21.56
N LEU A 203 4.07 15.58 -22.05
CA LEU A 203 4.61 16.94 -21.97
C LEU A 203 4.87 17.36 -20.53
N TRP A 204 3.93 17.10 -19.64
CA TRP A 204 4.03 17.53 -18.24
C TRP A 204 5.07 16.77 -17.42
N ARG A 205 5.56 15.64 -17.89
CA ARG A 205 6.70 14.92 -17.28
C ARG A 205 8.01 15.72 -17.37
N HIS A 206 8.10 16.68 -18.30
CA HIS A 206 9.30 17.42 -18.62
C HIS A 206 9.17 18.91 -18.23
N GLY A 207 9.82 19.29 -17.12
CA GLY A 207 9.88 20.69 -16.67
C GLY A 207 8.62 21.25 -16.01
N SER A 208 7.52 20.50 -15.97
CA SER A 208 6.29 20.91 -15.29
C SER A 208 6.40 20.75 -13.78
N VAL A 209 5.76 21.66 -13.03
CA VAL A 209 5.70 21.61 -11.56
C VAL A 209 4.84 20.44 -11.04
N VAL A 210 3.91 19.92 -11.87
CA VAL A 210 3.05 18.78 -11.52
C VAL A 210 3.67 17.44 -11.89
N ARG A 211 4.93 17.39 -12.30
CA ARG A 211 5.59 16.11 -12.59
C ARG A 211 5.65 15.23 -11.34
N SER A 212 5.37 13.95 -11.52
CA SER A 212 5.47 12.95 -10.46
C SER A 212 5.53 11.56 -11.08
N TRP A 213 5.88 10.55 -10.29
CA TRP A 213 5.77 9.17 -10.75
C TRP A 213 4.32 8.79 -11.10
N LEU A 214 3.32 9.33 -10.41
CA LEU A 214 1.91 9.12 -10.78
C LEU A 214 1.59 9.67 -12.17
N LEU A 215 2.19 10.79 -12.56
CA LEU A 215 2.07 11.32 -13.92
C LEU A 215 2.75 10.42 -14.96
N ASP A 216 3.91 9.84 -14.65
CA ASP A 216 4.56 8.85 -15.52
C ASP A 216 3.66 7.63 -15.75
N LEU A 217 2.98 7.17 -14.68
CA LEU A 217 2.02 6.07 -14.78
C LEU A 217 0.75 6.47 -15.55
N THR A 218 0.31 7.73 -15.45
CA THR A 218 -0.80 8.28 -16.25
C THR A 218 -0.46 8.25 -17.72
N ALA A 219 0.71 8.74 -18.11
CA ALA A 219 1.18 8.67 -19.49
C ALA A 219 1.27 7.21 -20.00
N SER A 220 1.75 6.30 -19.16
CA SER A 220 1.79 4.86 -19.47
C SER A 220 0.39 4.24 -19.64
N ALA A 221 -0.58 4.67 -18.85
CA ALA A 221 -1.96 4.20 -18.97
C ALA A 221 -2.58 4.63 -20.32
N TYR A 222 -2.49 5.91 -20.66
CA TYR A 222 -2.96 6.43 -21.95
C TYR A 222 -2.22 5.83 -23.16
N ALA A 223 -0.95 5.45 -23.01
CA ALA A 223 -0.21 4.77 -24.06
C ALA A 223 -0.76 3.37 -24.38
N LYS A 224 -1.40 2.72 -23.41
CA LYS A 224 -1.98 1.37 -23.56
C LYS A 224 -3.44 1.43 -23.97
N ASP A 225 -4.19 2.38 -23.44
CA ASP A 225 -5.62 2.55 -23.66
C ASP A 225 -5.95 4.05 -23.61
N PRO A 226 -5.95 4.75 -24.77
CA PRO A 226 -6.16 6.19 -24.85
C PRO A 226 -7.49 6.68 -24.26
N GLU A 227 -8.53 5.84 -24.33
CA GLU A 227 -9.86 6.16 -23.85
C GLU A 227 -10.15 5.56 -22.46
N LEU A 228 -9.19 4.83 -21.89
CA LEU A 228 -9.36 4.07 -20.63
C LEU A 228 -10.59 3.13 -20.63
N ALA A 229 -11.01 2.70 -21.83
CA ALA A 229 -12.23 1.92 -22.03
C ALA A 229 -12.21 0.54 -21.38
N GLY A 230 -11.03 0.00 -21.09
CA GLY A 230 -10.82 -1.25 -20.37
C GLY A 230 -11.04 -1.17 -18.85
N PHE A 231 -11.34 0.02 -18.30
CA PHE A 231 -11.49 0.23 -16.87
C PHE A 231 -12.91 0.67 -16.51
N SER A 232 -13.41 0.20 -15.37
CA SER A 232 -14.62 0.75 -14.77
C SER A 232 -14.30 1.90 -13.84
N GLY A 233 -15.26 2.82 -13.62
CA GLY A 233 -15.10 3.92 -12.67
C GLY A 233 -15.17 3.51 -11.19
N TRP A 234 -15.29 2.23 -10.87
CA TRP A 234 -15.33 1.71 -9.51
C TRP A 234 -13.92 1.67 -8.91
N VAL A 235 -13.70 2.33 -7.77
CA VAL A 235 -12.37 2.45 -7.12
C VAL A 235 -12.40 1.83 -5.73
N GLU A 236 -11.44 0.92 -5.49
CA GLU A 236 -11.28 0.26 -4.20
C GLU A 236 -10.62 1.17 -3.16
N ASP A 237 -10.96 0.91 -1.88
CA ASP A 237 -10.36 1.54 -0.71
C ASP A 237 -9.61 0.46 0.08
N SER A 238 -8.30 0.59 0.19
CA SER A 238 -7.42 -0.35 0.88
C SER A 238 -7.28 -0.09 2.39
N GLY A 239 -7.93 0.96 2.90
CA GLY A 239 -8.00 1.29 4.32
C GLY A 239 -7.09 2.43 4.76
N GLU A 240 -5.90 2.61 4.18
CA GLU A 240 -4.91 3.59 4.66
C GLU A 240 -5.39 5.04 4.49
N GLY A 241 -6.09 5.36 3.39
CA GLY A 241 -6.71 6.68 3.21
C GLY A 241 -7.78 6.96 4.25
N ARG A 242 -8.54 5.94 4.65
CA ARG A 242 -9.53 6.03 5.72
C ARG A 242 -8.86 6.27 7.07
N TRP A 243 -7.84 5.49 7.43
CA TRP A 243 -7.09 5.67 8.68
C TRP A 243 -6.43 7.05 8.73
N THR A 244 -5.95 7.59 7.59
CA THR A 244 -5.41 8.96 7.53
C THR A 244 -6.45 10.00 7.88
N VAL A 245 -7.69 9.85 7.39
CA VAL A 245 -8.80 10.76 7.71
C VAL A 245 -9.20 10.63 9.19
N GLU A 246 -9.30 9.42 9.71
CA GLU A 246 -9.58 9.14 11.12
C GLU A 246 -8.53 9.77 12.04
N GLU A 247 -7.26 9.63 11.69
CA GLU A 247 -6.14 10.22 12.45
C GLU A 247 -6.14 11.75 12.37
N ALA A 248 -6.42 12.33 11.20
CA ALA A 248 -6.55 13.76 11.05
C ALA A 248 -7.65 14.33 11.97
N LEU A 249 -8.80 13.66 12.05
CA LEU A 249 -9.88 14.03 12.97
C LEU A 249 -9.47 13.87 14.43
N ALA A 250 -8.80 12.77 14.77
CA ALA A 250 -8.33 12.51 16.14
C ALA A 250 -7.27 13.51 16.63
N LYS A 251 -6.58 14.18 15.69
CA LYS A 251 -5.56 15.21 15.97
C LYS A 251 -6.04 16.63 15.75
N ASP A 252 -7.31 16.83 15.44
CA ASP A 252 -7.86 18.14 15.09
C ASP A 252 -7.14 18.81 13.91
N VAL A 253 -6.61 18.01 12.96
CA VAL A 253 -5.91 18.49 11.77
C VAL A 253 -6.88 18.55 10.59
N PRO A 254 -7.13 19.73 10.00
CA PRO A 254 -7.95 19.84 8.80
C PRO A 254 -7.27 19.14 7.60
N ALA A 255 -7.92 18.16 7.02
CA ALA A 255 -7.42 17.45 5.84
C ALA A 255 -8.50 17.35 4.73
N PRO A 256 -9.01 18.48 4.21
CA PRO A 256 -10.15 18.47 3.30
C PRO A 256 -9.87 17.74 1.99
N VAL A 257 -8.68 17.88 1.41
CA VAL A 257 -8.31 17.24 0.14
C VAL A 257 -8.29 15.71 0.28
N ILE A 258 -7.63 15.21 1.32
CA ILE A 258 -7.55 13.76 1.58
C ILE A 258 -8.94 13.20 1.91
N ASN A 259 -9.74 13.93 2.70
CA ASN A 259 -11.10 13.51 3.05
C ASN A 259 -12.00 13.43 1.80
N LEU A 260 -12.00 14.46 0.95
CA LEU A 260 -12.79 14.45 -0.28
C LEU A 260 -12.34 13.35 -1.24
N SER A 261 -11.04 13.07 -1.38
CA SER A 261 -10.56 11.98 -2.22
C SER A 261 -11.03 10.60 -1.74
N LEU A 262 -11.12 10.38 -0.42
CA LEU A 262 -11.74 9.18 0.15
C LEU A 262 -13.24 9.13 -0.17
N ILE A 263 -13.97 10.24 0.00
CA ILE A 263 -15.41 10.32 -0.32
C ILE A 263 -15.65 10.01 -1.79
N MET A 264 -14.82 10.50 -2.71
CA MET A 264 -14.94 10.22 -4.15
C MET A 264 -14.76 8.73 -4.46
N ARG A 265 -13.83 8.03 -3.78
CA ARG A 265 -13.73 6.56 -3.90
C ARG A 265 -15.00 5.85 -3.41
N LEU A 266 -15.58 6.29 -2.30
CA LEU A 266 -16.84 5.74 -1.83
C LEU A 266 -17.98 6.05 -2.81
N ARG A 267 -18.01 7.26 -3.37
CA ARG A 267 -19.02 7.67 -4.36
C ARG A 267 -18.94 6.86 -5.66
N SER A 268 -17.73 6.48 -6.09
CA SER A 268 -17.51 5.68 -7.31
C SER A 268 -18.22 4.32 -7.29
N ARG A 269 -18.63 3.84 -6.11
CA ARG A 269 -19.29 2.54 -5.91
C ARG A 269 -20.80 2.61 -5.94
N VAL A 270 -21.37 3.81 -6.11
CA VAL A 270 -22.82 4.04 -6.01
C VAL A 270 -23.33 4.60 -7.32
N GLU A 271 -24.01 3.78 -8.10
CA GLU A 271 -24.63 4.21 -9.38
C GLU A 271 -25.86 5.11 -9.13
N ASP A 272 -26.81 4.65 -8.30
CA ASP A 272 -28.03 5.37 -7.95
C ASP A 272 -28.17 5.52 -6.43
N SER A 273 -27.80 6.69 -5.91
CA SER A 273 -27.75 6.92 -4.47
C SER A 273 -29.12 7.20 -3.86
N TYR A 274 -29.41 6.58 -2.72
CA TYR A 274 -30.61 6.89 -1.94
C TYR A 274 -30.73 8.37 -1.60
N ALA A 275 -29.60 9.04 -1.27
CA ALA A 275 -29.57 10.48 -1.02
C ALA A 275 -30.00 11.28 -2.24
N GLY A 276 -29.54 10.93 -3.44
CA GLY A 276 -29.98 11.53 -4.69
C GLY A 276 -31.47 11.36 -4.93
N ARG A 277 -31.99 10.15 -4.70
CA ARG A 277 -33.43 9.87 -4.80
C ARG A 277 -34.24 10.68 -3.82
N LEU A 278 -33.80 10.78 -2.57
CA LEU A 278 -34.50 11.59 -1.56
C LEU A 278 -34.50 13.09 -1.92
N ILE A 279 -33.37 13.62 -2.40
CA ILE A 279 -33.28 15.03 -2.85
C ILE A 279 -34.24 15.27 -4.02
N SER A 280 -34.31 14.36 -5.00
CA SER A 280 -35.22 14.44 -6.13
C SER A 280 -36.68 14.42 -5.65
N ALA A 281 -37.03 13.52 -4.74
CA ALA A 281 -38.37 13.46 -4.15
C ALA A 281 -38.72 14.77 -3.39
N LEU A 282 -37.84 15.27 -2.54
CA LEU A 282 -38.06 16.53 -1.80
C LEU A 282 -38.24 17.73 -2.74
N ARG A 283 -37.43 17.83 -3.80
CA ARG A 283 -37.57 18.90 -4.80
C ARG A 283 -38.90 18.83 -5.53
N ASN A 284 -39.40 17.64 -5.80
CA ASN A 284 -40.72 17.43 -6.37
C ASN A 284 -41.81 17.87 -5.39
N GLU A 285 -41.71 17.44 -4.12
CA GLU A 285 -42.72 17.75 -3.09
C GLU A 285 -42.86 19.28 -2.79
N PHE A 286 -41.73 19.97 -2.59
CA PHE A 286 -41.82 21.40 -2.22
C PHE A 286 -41.90 22.35 -3.41
N GLY A 287 -41.49 21.97 -4.61
CA GLY A 287 -41.41 22.89 -5.76
C GLY A 287 -42.03 22.35 -7.05
N GLY A 288 -42.56 21.13 -7.07
CA GLY A 288 -43.08 20.50 -8.29
C GLY A 288 -42.03 20.32 -9.38
N HIS A 289 -40.70 20.29 -8.99
CA HIS A 289 -39.63 20.14 -9.96
C HIS A 289 -39.72 18.79 -10.66
N PRO A 290 -39.45 18.72 -11.99
CA PRO A 290 -39.47 17.47 -12.72
C PRO A 290 -38.43 16.51 -12.16
N VAL A 291 -38.80 15.23 -12.07
CA VAL A 291 -37.94 14.15 -11.64
C VAL A 291 -37.67 13.18 -12.80
N HIS A 292 -36.45 12.65 -12.86
CA HIS A 292 -36.12 11.53 -13.73
C HIS A 292 -36.53 10.24 -13.00
N THR A 293 -37.50 9.51 -13.54
CA THR A 293 -37.92 8.21 -13.00
C THR A 293 -37.09 7.10 -13.62
N THR A 294 -36.49 6.23 -12.80
CA THR A 294 -35.91 4.98 -13.27
C THR A 294 -37.07 4.11 -13.79
N GLY A 295 -37.18 3.95 -15.08
CA GLY A 295 -38.00 3.03 -15.90
C GLY A 295 -39.01 2.08 -15.27
N VAL A 296 -39.81 2.50 -14.29
CA VAL A 296 -41.02 1.79 -13.89
C VAL A 296 -42.13 2.26 -14.86
N PRO A 297 -42.67 1.38 -15.72
CA PRO A 297 -43.85 1.73 -16.52
C PRO A 297 -44.99 2.10 -15.57
N ARG A 298 -45.63 3.25 -15.81
CA ARG A 298 -46.91 3.61 -15.16
C ARG A 298 -48.01 2.65 -15.56
#